data_d9ba8120b1d4efc0b51dc0656f0e31f2
#
_entry.id   d9ba8120b1d4efc0b51dc0656f0e31f2
#
_cell.length_a   1.000
_cell.length_b   1.000
_cell.length_c   1.000
_cell.angle_alpha   90.00
_cell.angle_beta   90.00
_cell.angle_gamma   90.00
#
_symmetry.space_group_name_H-M   'P 1'
#
loop_
_entity.id
_entity.type
_entity.pdbx_description
1 polymer ?
#
loop_
_entity_poly.entity_id
_entity_poly.type
_entity_poly.pdbx_seq_one_letter_code
_entity_poly.pdbx_strand_id
1 'polypeptide(L)'
;MKKRLLSLIMAVMMVVVLVVPAAAATTDTTSDGTVTVYVTYGMFTKGGYDTAAKAPKAQEYNSTGLPTSDNINANFYISGMELSIRDIQEYYLDTTQYAYGVPDTSASYFKTPNVLDAILSAFLVNGIDITDTNAVNAGWDSKPVVGNPGGYIHSVSPDVPKYNETIKQTVDGVLYNIYSGSGWNIACGTSASNIKALDAYGTSTALTDGMIIVFDYSEYQIYDVR
;
A
#
# COMPACT_ATOMS: atom_id res chain seq x y z
N MET A 1 16.79 17.30 -25.83
CA MET A 1 16.35 16.10 -26.55
C MET A 1 15.61 15.07 -25.67
N LYS A 2 15.97 14.87 -24.38
CA LYS A 2 15.33 13.88 -23.49
C LYS A 2 13.81 14.10 -23.24
N LYS A 3 13.35 15.36 -23.16
CA LYS A 3 11.91 15.67 -22.92
C LYS A 3 10.97 15.33 -24.10
N ARG A 4 11.49 15.29 -25.34
CA ARG A 4 10.68 14.93 -26.52
C ARG A 4 10.54 13.40 -26.69
N LEU A 5 11.50 12.63 -26.17
CA LEU A 5 11.43 11.17 -26.22
C LEU A 5 10.39 10.63 -25.22
N LEU A 6 10.30 11.25 -24.02
CA LEU A 6 9.31 10.87 -23.00
C LEU A 6 7.86 11.11 -23.49
N SER A 7 7.63 12.24 -24.19
CA SER A 7 6.34 12.55 -24.80
C SER A 7 5.94 11.56 -25.90
N LEU A 8 6.91 11.04 -26.64
CA LEU A 8 6.66 10.06 -27.71
C LEU A 8 6.33 8.68 -27.13
N ILE A 9 6.97 8.28 -26.03
CA ILE A 9 6.68 7.01 -25.34
C ILE A 9 5.29 7.03 -24.72
N MET A 10 4.88 8.14 -24.07
CA MET A 10 3.51 8.30 -23.58
C MET A 10 2.47 8.28 -24.70
N ALA A 11 2.75 8.90 -25.85
CA ALA A 11 1.85 8.89 -27.01
C ALA A 11 1.73 7.50 -27.64
N VAL A 12 2.80 6.69 -27.64
CA VAL A 12 2.78 5.33 -28.17
C VAL A 12 2.05 4.38 -27.19
N MET A 13 2.15 4.57 -25.88
CA MET A 13 1.33 3.78 -24.93
C MET A 13 -0.16 4.09 -25.04
N MET A 14 -0.55 5.35 -25.30
CA MET A 14 -1.97 5.68 -25.54
C MET A 14 -2.52 5.10 -26.86
N VAL A 15 -1.69 4.89 -27.86
CA VAL A 15 -2.13 4.36 -29.17
C VAL A 15 -2.21 2.83 -29.16
N VAL A 16 -1.42 2.14 -28.33
CA VAL A 16 -1.48 0.67 -28.23
C VAL A 16 -2.75 0.20 -27.50
N VAL A 17 -3.36 1.03 -26.65
CA VAL A 17 -4.63 0.71 -25.95
C VAL A 17 -5.85 0.73 -26.89
N LEU A 18 -5.73 1.28 -28.13
CA LEU A 18 -6.87 1.45 -29.04
C LEU A 18 -7.05 0.34 -30.09
N VAL A 19 -6.25 -0.71 -30.08
CA VAL A 19 -6.40 -1.83 -31.02
C VAL A 19 -6.33 -3.16 -30.28
N VAL A 20 -7.32 -3.43 -29.44
CA VAL A 20 -7.59 -4.79 -28.97
C VAL A 20 -8.68 -5.39 -29.86
N PRO A 21 -8.43 -6.49 -30.59
CA PRO A 21 -9.49 -7.20 -31.30
C PRO A 21 -10.49 -7.73 -30.26
N ALA A 22 -11.79 -7.52 -30.54
CA ALA A 22 -12.87 -8.07 -29.71
C ALA A 22 -12.75 -9.60 -29.67
N ALA A 23 -12.08 -10.10 -28.64
CA ALA A 23 -12.13 -11.52 -28.28
C ALA A 23 -13.40 -11.78 -27.49
N ALA A 24 -14.05 -12.88 -27.78
CA ALA A 24 -15.34 -13.28 -27.25
C ALA A 24 -15.38 -13.17 -25.71
N ALA A 25 -16.39 -12.48 -25.21
CA ALA A 25 -16.67 -12.31 -23.79
C ALA A 25 -16.86 -13.67 -23.11
N THR A 26 -15.87 -14.14 -22.42
CA THR A 26 -16.11 -14.98 -21.26
C THR A 26 -16.70 -14.06 -20.19
N THR A 27 -17.81 -14.44 -19.60
CA THR A 27 -18.42 -13.74 -18.46
C THR A 27 -17.49 -13.85 -17.27
N ASP A 28 -16.47 -13.01 -17.25
CA ASP A 28 -15.57 -12.87 -16.12
C ASP A 28 -16.22 -11.92 -15.14
N THR A 29 -16.37 -12.36 -13.90
CA THR A 29 -16.97 -11.60 -12.79
C THR A 29 -16.00 -10.54 -12.23
N THR A 30 -15.08 -10.03 -13.05
CA THR A 30 -14.22 -8.91 -12.67
C THR A 30 -15.06 -7.66 -12.48
N SER A 31 -14.96 -7.06 -11.33
CA SER A 31 -15.62 -5.79 -11.03
C SER A 31 -15.14 -4.69 -11.97
N ASP A 32 -16.08 -4.03 -12.65
CA ASP A 32 -15.79 -2.81 -13.42
C ASP A 32 -15.50 -1.60 -12.50
N GLY A 33 -15.36 -1.84 -11.19
CA GLY A 33 -15.14 -0.81 -10.19
C GLY A 33 -13.76 -0.18 -10.23
N THR A 34 -13.63 0.92 -9.54
CA THR A 34 -12.38 1.66 -9.39
C THR A 34 -11.94 1.75 -7.93
N VAL A 35 -10.63 1.91 -7.73
CA VAL A 35 -10.05 2.24 -6.43
C VAL A 35 -9.22 3.51 -6.55
N THR A 36 -9.11 4.27 -5.47
CA THR A 36 -8.31 5.50 -5.43
C THR A 36 -7.14 5.32 -4.48
N VAL A 37 -5.91 5.50 -4.96
CA VAL A 37 -4.68 5.31 -4.19
C VAL A 37 -4.03 6.65 -3.88
N TYR A 38 -3.65 6.84 -2.62
CA TYR A 38 -2.82 7.94 -2.13
C TYR A 38 -1.53 7.37 -1.56
N VAL A 39 -0.41 8.03 -1.83
CA VAL A 39 0.86 7.78 -1.13
C VAL A 39 1.20 9.01 -0.30
N THR A 40 1.24 8.85 1.00
CA THR A 40 1.21 9.97 1.97
C THR A 40 2.33 9.89 2.98
N TYR A 41 2.40 10.92 3.81
CA TYR A 41 3.34 11.05 4.90
C TYR A 41 2.65 11.62 6.14
N GLY A 42 2.78 10.95 7.28
CA GLY A 42 2.33 11.46 8.57
C GLY A 42 0.81 11.45 8.79
N MET A 43 0.07 10.60 8.07
CA MET A 43 -1.39 10.45 8.23
C MET A 43 -1.76 9.55 9.42
N PHE A 44 -0.81 8.82 9.98
CA PHE A 44 -1.06 8.03 11.18
C PHE A 44 -0.52 8.74 12.42
N THR A 45 -1.24 8.61 13.53
CA THR A 45 -0.75 9.02 14.84
C THR A 45 0.44 8.12 15.22
N LYS A 46 1.34 8.65 16.04
CA LYS A 46 2.54 7.91 16.44
C LYS A 46 2.23 6.68 17.32
N GLY A 47 1.07 6.64 17.98
CA GLY A 47 0.82 5.71 19.09
C GLY A 47 1.55 6.17 20.36
N GLY A 48 1.86 5.24 21.27
CA GLY A 48 2.58 5.55 22.48
C GLY A 48 1.93 5.05 23.76
N TYR A 49 2.02 5.81 24.85
CA TYR A 49 1.42 5.48 26.14
C TYR A 49 0.46 6.58 26.58
N ASP A 50 -0.79 6.21 26.86
CA ASP A 50 -1.78 7.10 27.44
C ASP A 50 -1.65 7.11 28.96
N THR A 51 -1.12 8.20 29.51
CA THR A 51 -0.91 8.34 30.96
C THR A 51 -2.20 8.46 31.75
N ALA A 52 -3.28 8.94 31.13
CA ALA A 52 -4.59 9.06 31.78
C ALA A 52 -5.29 7.69 31.85
N ALA A 53 -5.26 6.93 30.76
CA ALA A 53 -5.80 5.58 30.72
C ALA A 53 -4.85 4.55 31.34
N LYS A 54 -3.57 4.89 31.59
CA LYS A 54 -2.49 3.98 32.02
C LYS A 54 -2.35 2.76 31.13
N ALA A 55 -2.40 2.96 29.84
CA ALA A 55 -2.38 1.88 28.84
C ALA A 55 -1.62 2.29 27.57
N PRO A 56 -1.05 1.32 26.84
CA PRO A 56 -0.57 1.56 25.48
C PRO A 56 -1.68 2.08 24.58
N LYS A 57 -1.34 3.07 23.76
CA LYS A 57 -2.19 3.61 22.72
C LYS A 57 -1.68 3.14 21.36
N ALA A 58 -2.53 2.48 20.59
CA ALA A 58 -2.21 2.03 19.24
C ALA A 58 -1.97 3.22 18.30
N GLN A 59 -1.26 2.96 17.22
CA GLN A 59 -1.19 3.85 16.08
C GLN A 59 -2.56 3.85 15.37
N GLU A 60 -3.08 5.02 15.04
CA GLU A 60 -4.39 5.19 14.41
C GLU A 60 -4.27 6.08 13.18
N TYR A 61 -5.07 5.84 12.15
CA TYR A 61 -5.21 6.77 11.04
C TYR A 61 -5.84 8.07 11.53
N ASN A 62 -5.21 9.18 11.20
CA ASN A 62 -5.69 10.51 11.60
C ASN A 62 -6.83 10.97 10.68
N SER A 63 -8.04 10.58 10.99
CA SER A 63 -9.25 10.63 10.15
C SER A 63 -9.85 12.03 9.99
N THR A 64 -9.09 13.05 9.66
CA THR A 64 -9.65 14.38 9.36
C THR A 64 -10.15 14.51 7.92
N GLY A 65 -10.24 13.41 7.19
CA GLY A 65 -10.70 13.37 5.80
C GLY A 65 -9.71 12.71 4.83
N LEU A 66 -9.84 13.05 3.55
CA LEU A 66 -8.89 12.63 2.53
C LEU A 66 -7.54 13.34 2.74
N PRO A 67 -6.43 12.71 2.30
CA PRO A 67 -5.13 13.38 2.28
C PRO A 67 -5.18 14.70 1.49
N THR A 68 -4.53 15.72 2.03
CA THR A 68 -4.36 17.03 1.37
C THR A 68 -2.97 17.10 0.75
N SER A 69 -2.70 18.18 -0.01
CA SER A 69 -1.38 18.42 -0.60
C SER A 69 -0.23 18.36 0.43
N ASP A 70 -0.50 18.76 1.67
CA ASP A 70 0.50 18.78 2.75
C ASP A 70 0.89 17.38 3.23
N ASN A 71 0.04 16.39 3.00
CA ASN A 71 0.25 15.00 3.37
C ASN A 71 0.75 14.12 2.21
N ILE A 72 0.70 14.62 0.97
CA ILE A 72 1.15 13.84 -0.19
C ILE A 72 2.67 13.68 -0.15
N ASN A 73 3.11 12.44 -0.34
CA ASN A 73 4.53 12.15 -0.43
C ASN A 73 5.11 12.75 -1.71
N ALA A 74 5.89 13.82 -1.57
CA ALA A 74 6.44 14.58 -2.70
C ALA A 74 7.36 13.75 -3.61
N ASN A 75 7.87 12.62 -3.14
CA ASN A 75 8.75 11.75 -3.93
C ASN A 75 7.97 10.91 -4.95
N PHE A 76 6.70 10.60 -4.66
CA PHE A 76 5.90 9.68 -5.49
C PHE A 76 4.78 10.37 -6.27
N TYR A 77 4.36 11.56 -5.87
CA TYR A 77 3.30 12.36 -6.51
C TYR A 77 1.96 11.62 -6.71
N ILE A 78 1.67 10.61 -5.90
CA ILE A 78 0.42 9.85 -5.97
C ILE A 78 -0.59 10.50 -5.02
N SER A 79 -1.50 11.27 -5.62
CA SER A 79 -2.51 12.06 -4.91
C SER A 79 -3.89 11.78 -5.46
N GLY A 80 -4.50 10.68 -5.01
CA GLY A 80 -5.82 10.26 -5.49
C GLY A 80 -5.77 9.69 -6.90
N MET A 81 -4.82 8.81 -7.17
CA MET A 81 -4.75 8.08 -8.44
C MET A 81 -5.87 7.05 -8.52
N GLU A 82 -6.77 7.24 -9.48
CA GLU A 82 -7.84 6.29 -9.76
C GLU A 82 -7.33 5.15 -10.65
N LEU A 83 -7.58 3.91 -10.25
CA LEU A 83 -7.21 2.69 -10.96
C LEU A 83 -8.44 1.81 -11.14
N SER A 84 -8.63 1.27 -12.35
CA SER A 84 -9.63 0.25 -12.61
C SER A 84 -9.21 -1.08 -11.98
N ILE A 85 -10.10 -1.74 -11.24
CA ILE A 85 -9.86 -3.07 -10.67
C ILE A 85 -9.60 -4.09 -11.79
N ARG A 86 -10.29 -3.95 -12.91
CA ARG A 86 -10.07 -4.77 -14.11
C ARG A 86 -8.66 -4.57 -14.66
N ASP A 87 -8.19 -3.31 -14.79
CA ASP A 87 -6.85 -3.05 -15.32
C ASP A 87 -5.77 -3.59 -14.39
N ILE A 88 -5.98 -3.51 -13.06
CA ILE A 88 -5.08 -4.15 -12.11
C ILE A 88 -5.00 -5.66 -12.37
N GLN A 89 -6.12 -6.30 -12.56
CA GLN A 89 -6.19 -7.74 -12.81
C GLN A 89 -5.58 -8.14 -14.16
N GLU A 90 -5.88 -7.41 -15.22
CA GLU A 90 -5.51 -7.82 -16.58
C GLU A 90 -4.07 -7.44 -16.94
N TYR A 91 -3.55 -6.30 -16.42
CA TYR A 91 -2.29 -5.74 -16.87
C TYR A 91 -1.20 -5.69 -15.82
N TYR A 92 -1.54 -5.64 -14.54
CA TYR A 92 -0.55 -5.40 -13.49
C TYR A 92 -0.38 -6.57 -12.53
N LEU A 93 -1.36 -7.47 -12.41
CA LEU A 93 -1.39 -8.50 -11.38
C LEU A 93 -0.14 -9.38 -11.36
N ASP A 94 0.29 -9.90 -12.53
CA ASP A 94 1.47 -10.76 -12.62
C ASP A 94 2.74 -10.02 -12.17
N THR A 95 2.88 -8.73 -12.53
CA THR A 95 4.04 -7.92 -12.17
C THR A 95 4.04 -7.58 -10.69
N THR A 96 2.90 -7.21 -10.12
CA THR A 96 2.78 -6.89 -8.70
C THR A 96 3.02 -8.11 -7.84
N GLN A 97 2.45 -9.25 -8.21
CA GLN A 97 2.66 -10.53 -7.52
C GLN A 97 4.11 -11.00 -7.61
N TYR A 98 4.76 -10.84 -8.75
CA TYR A 98 6.19 -11.10 -8.88
C TYR A 98 7.01 -10.21 -7.93
N ALA A 99 6.68 -8.92 -7.81
CA ALA A 99 7.40 -7.96 -6.97
C ALA A 99 7.38 -8.36 -5.47
N TYR A 100 6.27 -8.92 -4.97
CA TYR A 100 6.26 -9.43 -3.60
C TYR A 100 6.52 -10.94 -3.48
N GLY A 101 7.06 -11.53 -4.54
CA GLY A 101 7.69 -12.85 -4.47
C GLY A 101 6.72 -14.02 -4.42
N VAL A 102 5.55 -13.93 -5.09
CA VAL A 102 4.66 -15.08 -5.25
C VAL A 102 5.35 -16.13 -6.13
N PRO A 103 5.68 -17.30 -5.60
CA PRO A 103 6.47 -18.28 -6.33
C PRO A 103 5.66 -19.05 -7.39
N ASP A 104 4.33 -19.02 -7.30
CA ASP A 104 3.42 -19.76 -8.18
C ASP A 104 2.08 -19.02 -8.29
N THR A 105 1.87 -18.38 -9.45
CA THR A 105 0.63 -17.67 -9.79
C THR A 105 -0.56 -18.63 -10.01
N SER A 106 -0.34 -19.94 -9.98
CA SER A 106 -1.41 -20.94 -10.09
C SER A 106 -2.29 -21.05 -8.84
N ALA A 107 -1.82 -20.55 -7.70
CA ALA A 107 -2.56 -20.58 -6.45
C ALA A 107 -3.82 -19.71 -6.52
N SER A 108 -4.98 -20.28 -6.20
CA SER A 108 -6.29 -19.66 -6.42
C SER A 108 -6.51 -18.34 -5.67
N TYR A 109 -5.79 -18.08 -4.59
CA TYR A 109 -5.91 -16.87 -3.78
C TYR A 109 -5.18 -15.65 -4.35
N PHE A 110 -4.36 -15.83 -5.38
CA PHE A 110 -3.68 -14.75 -6.09
C PHE A 110 -4.36 -14.36 -7.41
N LYS A 111 -5.51 -14.91 -7.72
CA LYS A 111 -6.26 -14.57 -8.94
C LYS A 111 -7.09 -13.30 -8.82
N THR A 112 -7.35 -12.84 -7.59
CA THR A 112 -8.14 -11.65 -7.32
C THR A 112 -7.22 -10.54 -6.83
N PRO A 113 -7.27 -9.34 -7.43
CA PRO A 113 -6.48 -8.21 -6.99
C PRO A 113 -6.79 -7.84 -5.54
N ASN A 114 -5.76 -7.45 -4.81
CA ASN A 114 -5.84 -7.05 -3.42
C ASN A 114 -5.28 -5.63 -3.23
N VAL A 115 -5.35 -5.12 -2.01
CA VAL A 115 -4.89 -3.76 -1.69
C VAL A 115 -3.41 -3.56 -2.01
N LEU A 116 -2.56 -4.58 -1.80
CA LEU A 116 -1.14 -4.48 -2.14
C LEU A 116 -0.92 -4.37 -3.65
N ASP A 117 -1.70 -5.12 -4.45
CA ASP A 117 -1.64 -5.02 -5.92
C ASP A 117 -2.02 -3.61 -6.40
N ALA A 118 -3.04 -2.98 -5.79
CA ALA A 118 -3.42 -1.63 -6.12
C ALA A 118 -2.31 -0.60 -5.81
N ILE A 119 -1.66 -0.71 -4.65
CA ILE A 119 -0.55 0.18 -4.28
C ILE A 119 0.61 0.01 -5.26
N LEU A 120 1.02 -1.22 -5.55
CA LEU A 120 2.11 -1.50 -6.48
C LEU A 120 1.76 -1.09 -7.92
N SER A 121 0.50 -1.26 -8.34
CA SER A 121 0.02 -0.76 -9.64
C SER A 121 0.09 0.77 -9.73
N ALA A 122 -0.24 1.47 -8.65
CA ALA A 122 -0.11 2.93 -8.60
C ALA A 122 1.35 3.37 -8.76
N PHE A 123 2.30 2.66 -8.17
CA PHE A 123 3.73 2.89 -8.39
C PHE A 123 4.13 2.66 -9.85
N LEU A 124 3.72 1.55 -10.47
CA LEU A 124 4.00 1.25 -11.88
C LEU A 124 3.45 2.33 -12.81
N VAL A 125 2.19 2.73 -12.63
CA VAL A 125 1.56 3.79 -13.44
C VAL A 125 2.28 5.13 -13.26
N ASN A 126 2.83 5.38 -12.08
CA ASN A 126 3.65 6.56 -11.80
C ASN A 126 5.10 6.46 -12.30
N GLY A 127 5.45 5.38 -12.99
CA GLY A 127 6.78 5.17 -13.60
C GLY A 127 7.85 4.67 -12.62
N ILE A 128 7.46 4.10 -11.48
CA ILE A 128 8.38 3.49 -10.52
C ILE A 128 8.50 2.01 -10.85
N ASP A 129 9.71 1.53 -11.04
CA ASP A 129 10.00 0.12 -11.29
C ASP A 129 9.90 -0.69 -9.99
N ILE A 130 8.78 -1.38 -9.79
CA ILE A 130 8.54 -2.21 -8.60
C ILE A 130 9.32 -3.53 -8.62
N THR A 131 9.97 -3.88 -9.73
CA THR A 131 10.83 -5.06 -9.82
C THR A 131 12.28 -4.76 -9.40
N ASP A 132 12.64 -3.48 -9.34
CA ASP A 132 13.89 -3.04 -8.72
C ASP A 132 13.70 -2.93 -7.19
N THR A 133 14.28 -3.86 -6.46
CA THR A 133 14.21 -3.90 -4.98
C THR A 133 14.85 -2.69 -4.29
N ASN A 134 15.65 -1.89 -5.01
CA ASN A 134 16.14 -0.61 -4.50
C ASN A 134 15.09 0.49 -4.64
N ALA A 135 14.15 0.37 -5.58
CA ALA A 135 13.05 1.31 -5.74
C ALA A 135 11.88 0.92 -4.83
N VAL A 136 11.42 -0.33 -4.89
CA VAL A 136 10.36 -0.87 -4.04
C VAL A 136 10.74 -2.26 -3.58
N ASN A 137 10.94 -2.44 -2.28
CA ASN A 137 11.20 -3.75 -1.69
C ASN A 137 9.90 -4.27 -1.06
N ALA A 138 9.21 -5.13 -1.77
CA ALA A 138 8.03 -5.85 -1.30
C ALA A 138 8.37 -7.31 -1.02
N GLY A 139 7.63 -7.96 -0.14
CA GLY A 139 7.89 -9.35 0.20
C GLY A 139 6.88 -9.91 1.21
N TRP A 140 7.27 -11.00 1.86
CA TRP A 140 6.45 -11.70 2.85
C TRP A 140 7.05 -11.58 4.24
N ASP A 141 6.22 -11.27 5.22
CA ASP A 141 6.61 -11.30 6.64
C ASP A 141 6.70 -12.75 7.16
N SER A 142 5.84 -13.61 6.63
CA SER A 142 5.83 -15.03 6.91
C SER A 142 5.50 -15.81 5.64
N LYS A 143 5.93 -17.08 5.57
CA LYS A 143 5.56 -17.91 4.41
C LYS A 143 4.04 -17.89 4.21
N PRO A 144 3.55 -17.64 2.99
CA PRO A 144 2.14 -17.59 2.72
C PRO A 144 1.52 -18.95 3.04
N VAL A 145 0.55 -18.95 3.94
CA VAL A 145 -0.32 -20.11 4.18
C VAL A 145 -1.65 -19.84 3.51
N VAL A 146 -2.30 -20.89 3.03
CA VAL A 146 -3.64 -20.77 2.42
C VAL A 146 -4.56 -20.01 3.38
N GLY A 147 -5.10 -18.89 2.89
CA GLY A 147 -6.00 -18.02 3.65
C GLY A 147 -5.33 -16.89 4.46
N ASN A 148 -4.00 -16.81 4.49
CA ASN A 148 -3.30 -15.68 5.11
C ASN A 148 -2.00 -15.32 4.35
N PRO A 149 -2.12 -14.68 3.20
CA PRO A 149 -0.97 -14.18 2.46
C PRO A 149 -0.40 -12.95 3.17
N GLY A 150 0.71 -13.10 3.86
CA GLY A 150 1.37 -12.04 4.66
C GLY A 150 2.30 -11.13 3.86
N GLY A 151 1.87 -10.68 2.66
CA GLY A 151 2.69 -9.77 1.84
C GLY A 151 2.60 -8.32 2.29
N TYR A 152 3.72 -7.61 2.25
CA TYR A 152 3.82 -6.19 2.59
C TYR A 152 4.98 -5.51 1.85
N ILE A 153 5.01 -4.18 1.90
CA ILE A 153 6.11 -3.38 1.37
C ILE A 153 7.04 -3.04 2.52
N HIS A 154 8.29 -3.52 2.46
CA HIS A 154 9.32 -3.27 3.47
C HIS A 154 9.87 -1.84 3.38
N SER A 155 10.12 -1.38 2.16
CA SER A 155 10.68 -0.06 1.91
C SER A 155 10.35 0.43 0.51
N VAL A 156 10.31 1.74 0.36
CA VAL A 156 10.20 2.43 -0.93
C VAL A 156 11.27 3.52 -0.98
N SER A 157 12.06 3.57 -2.05
CA SER A 157 13.10 4.58 -2.19
C SER A 157 12.55 5.90 -2.76
N PRO A 158 12.89 7.06 -2.19
CA PRO A 158 13.73 7.23 -1.01
C PRO A 158 12.87 7.27 0.27
N ASP A 159 12.88 6.21 1.03
CA ASP A 159 12.44 6.30 2.41
C ASP A 159 13.26 7.37 3.12
N VAL A 160 12.63 8.15 3.95
CA VAL A 160 13.37 9.00 4.88
C VAL A 160 13.72 8.12 6.09
N PRO A 161 14.95 7.57 6.18
CA PRO A 161 15.27 6.66 7.25
C PRO A 161 15.21 7.42 8.56
N LYS A 162 14.26 7.09 9.40
CA LYS A 162 14.30 7.43 10.81
C LYS A 162 14.84 6.21 11.55
N TYR A 163 15.61 6.46 12.60
CA TYR A 163 16.19 5.38 13.37
C TYR A 163 15.09 4.53 14.02
N ASN A 164 15.30 3.23 14.01
CA ASN A 164 14.47 2.30 14.75
C ASN A 164 15.18 1.99 16.08
N GLU A 165 14.50 2.24 17.18
CA GLU A 165 15.01 2.00 18.53
C GLU A 165 14.11 1.05 19.28
N THR A 166 14.75 0.19 20.09
CA THR A 166 14.05 -0.65 21.05
C THR A 166 14.64 -0.39 22.43
N ILE A 167 13.82 0.08 23.34
CA ILE A 167 14.22 0.27 24.75
C ILE A 167 13.33 -0.58 25.66
N LYS A 168 13.89 -0.92 26.83
CA LYS A 168 13.13 -1.57 27.91
C LYS A 168 12.88 -0.55 28.99
N GLN A 169 11.62 -0.35 29.31
CA GLN A 169 11.22 0.63 30.33
C GLN A 169 10.05 0.13 31.17
N THR A 170 10.12 0.38 32.46
CA THR A 170 8.98 0.17 33.37
C THR A 170 8.12 1.44 33.37
N VAL A 171 6.86 1.32 32.99
CA VAL A 171 5.88 2.38 33.03
C VAL A 171 4.68 1.95 33.84
N ASP A 172 4.30 2.74 34.83
CA ASP A 172 3.21 2.42 35.79
C ASP A 172 3.33 1.00 36.43
N GLY A 173 4.57 0.56 36.67
CA GLY A 173 4.85 -0.74 37.29
C GLY A 173 4.87 -1.93 36.31
N VAL A 174 4.61 -1.73 35.03
CA VAL A 174 4.65 -2.77 33.99
C VAL A 174 5.91 -2.59 33.14
N LEU A 175 6.63 -3.67 32.88
CA LEU A 175 7.81 -3.69 32.04
C LEU A 175 7.39 -3.83 30.57
N TYR A 176 7.80 -2.86 29.73
CA TYR A 176 7.54 -2.84 28.30
C TYR A 176 8.83 -2.93 27.49
N ASN A 177 8.75 -3.58 26.32
CA ASN A 177 9.62 -3.27 25.19
C ASN A 177 8.95 -2.14 24.41
N ILE A 178 9.66 -1.04 24.24
CA ILE A 178 9.15 0.12 23.49
C ILE A 178 9.90 0.18 22.17
N TYR A 179 9.17 -0.02 21.10
CA TYR A 179 9.67 0.07 19.72
C TYR A 179 9.30 1.44 19.15
N SER A 180 10.29 2.19 18.70
CA SER A 180 10.08 3.51 18.08
C SER A 180 10.79 3.59 16.74
N GLY A 181 10.14 4.17 15.75
CA GLY A 181 10.72 4.28 14.42
C GLY A 181 9.78 4.93 13.42
N SER A 182 9.97 4.60 12.16
CA SER A 182 9.08 4.96 11.06
C SER A 182 8.84 3.76 10.16
N GLY A 183 7.69 3.71 9.51
CA GLY A 183 7.33 2.61 8.64
C GLY A 183 6.11 2.93 7.78
N TRP A 184 5.84 2.02 6.85
CA TRP A 184 4.69 2.08 5.96
C TRP A 184 3.46 1.47 6.61
N ASN A 185 2.35 2.18 6.50
CA ASN A 185 1.05 1.79 7.03
C ASN A 185 0.00 1.88 5.92
N ILE A 186 -1.05 1.11 6.03
CA ILE A 186 -2.17 1.13 5.09
C ILE A 186 -3.44 1.50 5.84
N ALA A 187 -4.23 2.41 5.25
CA ALA A 187 -5.60 2.67 5.68
C ALA A 187 -6.53 2.54 4.47
N CYS A 188 -7.73 2.03 4.69
CA CYS A 188 -8.73 1.85 3.65
C CYS A 188 -10.11 2.33 4.11
N GLY A 189 -10.94 2.74 3.15
CA GLY A 189 -12.32 3.11 3.35
C GLY A 189 -13.04 3.30 2.02
N THR A 190 -14.31 3.66 2.05
CA THR A 190 -15.10 3.97 0.84
C THR A 190 -15.58 5.43 0.81
N SER A 191 -15.20 6.20 1.81
CA SER A 191 -15.44 7.65 1.89
C SER A 191 -14.42 8.30 2.82
N ALA A 192 -14.24 9.60 2.71
CA ALA A 192 -13.35 10.38 3.56
C ALA A 192 -13.59 10.18 5.06
N SER A 193 -14.83 9.94 5.47
CA SER A 193 -15.22 9.81 6.87
C SER A 193 -15.07 8.39 7.45
N ASN A 194 -14.78 7.39 6.62
CA ASN A 194 -14.69 6.01 7.09
C ASN A 194 -13.34 5.33 6.80
N ILE A 195 -12.34 6.09 6.37
CA ILE A 195 -10.98 5.56 6.23
C ILE A 195 -10.45 5.18 7.61
N LYS A 196 -9.93 3.96 7.73
CA LYS A 196 -9.37 3.41 8.97
C LYS A 196 -8.09 2.64 8.67
N ALA A 197 -7.22 2.55 9.66
CA ALA A 197 -6.06 1.67 9.61
C ALA A 197 -6.50 0.26 9.22
N LEU A 198 -5.77 -0.35 8.29
CA LEU A 198 -6.01 -1.73 7.88
C LEU A 198 -5.43 -2.66 8.96
N ASP A 199 -6.31 -3.41 9.64
CA ASP A 199 -5.94 -4.39 10.65
C ASP A 199 -5.69 -5.78 10.01
N ALA A 200 -5.00 -5.78 8.88
CA ALA A 200 -4.67 -6.97 8.10
C ALA A 200 -3.54 -6.66 7.12
N TYR A 201 -2.94 -7.68 6.54
CA TYR A 201 -2.03 -7.48 5.41
C TYR A 201 -2.79 -6.97 4.17
N GLY A 202 -2.15 -6.11 3.38
CA GLY A 202 -2.72 -5.63 2.12
C GLY A 202 -3.11 -6.76 1.16
N THR A 203 -2.35 -7.85 1.16
CA THR A 203 -2.62 -9.07 0.38
C THR A 203 -3.84 -9.87 0.86
N SER A 204 -4.31 -9.66 2.08
CA SER A 204 -5.50 -10.32 2.64
C SER A 204 -6.80 -9.55 2.39
N THR A 205 -6.71 -8.34 1.81
CA THR A 205 -7.84 -7.44 1.63
C THR A 205 -8.15 -7.29 0.14
N ALA A 206 -9.26 -7.88 -0.29
CA ALA A 206 -9.73 -7.77 -1.68
C ALA A 206 -10.15 -6.33 -2.01
N LEU A 207 -9.97 -5.94 -3.27
CA LEU A 207 -10.43 -4.65 -3.77
C LEU A 207 -11.97 -4.64 -3.91
N THR A 208 -12.56 -3.49 -3.61
CA THR A 208 -13.99 -3.24 -3.82
C THR A 208 -14.16 -1.90 -4.52
N ASP A 209 -15.23 -1.76 -5.29
CA ASP A 209 -15.55 -0.52 -6.00
C ASP A 209 -15.65 0.67 -5.03
N GLY A 210 -15.09 1.80 -5.43
CA GLY A 210 -15.04 3.03 -4.64
C GLY A 210 -14.09 2.97 -3.45
N MET A 211 -13.25 1.92 -3.32
CA MET A 211 -12.29 1.84 -2.21
C MET A 211 -11.24 2.95 -2.33
N ILE A 212 -11.00 3.62 -1.22
CA ILE A 212 -9.92 4.58 -1.04
C ILE A 212 -8.82 3.89 -0.25
N ILE A 213 -7.60 3.91 -0.77
CA ILE A 213 -6.42 3.30 -0.18
C ILE A 213 -5.41 4.40 0.11
N VAL A 214 -4.98 4.50 1.35
CA VAL A 214 -3.93 5.41 1.79
C VAL A 214 -2.73 4.59 2.24
N PHE A 215 -1.63 4.71 1.49
CA PHE A 215 -0.35 4.11 1.81
C PHE A 215 0.56 5.19 2.39
N ASP A 216 0.85 5.11 3.67
CA ASP A 216 1.41 6.21 4.46
C ASP A 216 2.70 5.84 5.16
N TYR A 217 3.70 6.75 5.09
CA TYR A 217 4.94 6.64 5.82
C TYR A 217 4.88 7.49 7.10
N SER A 218 4.73 6.86 8.25
CA SER A 218 4.57 7.53 9.54
C SER A 218 5.52 7.04 10.61
N GLU A 219 5.75 7.89 11.62
CA GLU A 219 6.39 7.48 12.85
C GLU A 219 5.49 6.54 13.64
N TYR A 220 6.11 5.60 14.38
CA TYR A 220 5.41 4.74 15.31
C TYR A 220 6.11 4.68 16.67
N GLN A 221 5.31 4.39 17.71
CA GLN A 221 5.78 4.00 19.02
C GLN A 221 4.85 2.92 19.60
N ILE A 222 5.39 1.73 19.77
CA ILE A 222 4.62 0.54 20.19
C ILE A 222 5.13 0.10 21.56
N TYR A 223 4.22 -0.10 22.51
CA TYR A 223 4.48 -0.63 23.84
C TYR A 223 4.01 -2.09 23.88
N ASP A 224 4.94 -3.00 23.99
CA ASP A 224 4.70 -4.44 24.08
C ASP A 224 5.02 -4.94 25.50
N VAL A 225 4.04 -5.55 26.16
CA VAL A 225 4.19 -6.08 27.52
C VAL A 225 5.11 -7.28 27.49
N ARG A 226 6.06 -7.33 28.40
CA ARG A 226 7.03 -8.40 28.50
C ARG A 226 6.62 -9.48 29.52
#